data_ced1b260efbdc1e87ad008d0cd982b25
#
_entry.id   ced1b260efbdc1e87ad008d0cd982b25
#
_cell.length_a   1.000
_cell.length_b   1.000
_cell.length_c   1.000
_cell.angle_alpha   90.00
_cell.angle_beta   90.00
_cell.angle_gamma   90.00
#
_symmetry.space_group_name_H-M   'P 1'
#
loop_
_entity.id
_entity.type
_entity.pdbx_description
1 polymer ?
#
loop_
_entity_poly.entity_id
_entity_poly.type
_entity_poly.pdbx_seq_one_letter_code
_entity_poly.pdbx_strand_id
1 'polypeptide(L)'
;MAKIKINKNTAGSVLNKSSANVVPLYNYPVIEKYFWLIIPLLTVIYFISSRYSLGFYQDDEVGQYINMIKFWTDPSAILGNSPKPGYKIFMVVPSLFGYDAVLMVNAFIASLSVYFTYIALKVYKINYAFFGAILLSLQPLFFDLSFRSYSEIFTSLLILIVLIFYKKELYFWTGLVCGYIFTVRQEIALLIIIFAIIFFKKKNYSAIAALAVFPVIYNLLGFLKTGDILFVLTEMQSLTAYSYKSQGISHYFIVYIFIIGPTALLLFLFGFFGFMSDTKKIKEYLMQYGIFYLVFISIFTVQLLTMFNDGANPGNWRYLLHISPIATVFATIGFNNLTKPLYRKTSLTIAGILAFITLAFLSKETNGFVLLDVSDFTKFFIIIISIVFILLFKKEPAADYLNKLSVAFLILSLAGLYFGYTPKKLSAENIALKQTSEFIESINPAGKEIYYNHTFIPFYNDKHYKESPDNFKRLLTENLKVVKKGSIVVWDSHYSYRPKDMKNDVQLEDLKNNQDYKLLKNIYSNDGRFASFVFEKIN
;
A
#
# COMPACT_ATOMS: atom_id res chain seq x y z
N MET A 1 -55.03 6.72 -42.15
CA MET A 1 -54.28 7.95 -42.33
C MET A 1 -54.94 9.07 -41.53
N ALA A 2 -54.44 9.41 -40.37
CA ALA A 2 -54.87 10.58 -39.60
C ALA A 2 -53.62 11.31 -39.13
N LYS A 3 -53.37 12.48 -39.69
CA LYS A 3 -52.26 13.37 -39.36
C LYS A 3 -52.58 14.07 -38.02
N ILE A 4 -51.79 13.75 -36.99
CA ILE A 4 -51.79 14.50 -35.73
C ILE A 4 -50.91 15.75 -35.93
N LYS A 5 -51.53 16.92 -35.91
CA LYS A 5 -50.88 18.23 -35.85
C LYS A 5 -50.32 18.43 -34.44
N ILE A 6 -49.01 18.44 -34.29
CA ILE A 6 -48.34 18.87 -33.07
C ILE A 6 -48.31 20.40 -33.03
N ASN A 7 -49.01 20.94 -32.04
CA ASN A 7 -49.08 22.38 -31.79
C ASN A 7 -47.78 22.86 -31.12
N LYS A 8 -46.95 23.57 -31.86
CA LYS A 8 -45.69 24.17 -31.41
C LYS A 8 -45.92 25.58 -30.86
N ASN A 9 -46.56 25.77 -29.77
CA ASN A 9 -46.55 27.07 -29.09
C ASN A 9 -47.20 26.95 -27.71
N THR A 10 -46.46 26.50 -26.71
CA THR A 10 -46.62 26.85 -25.28
C THR A 10 -45.56 26.09 -24.42
N ALA A 11 -44.30 26.30 -24.69
CA ALA A 11 -43.22 25.83 -23.82
C ALA A 11 -42.09 26.88 -23.80
N GLY A 12 -42.45 28.12 -23.66
CA GLY A 12 -41.48 29.21 -23.49
C GLY A 12 -41.93 30.08 -22.32
N SER A 13 -41.37 29.87 -21.13
CA SER A 13 -41.20 30.88 -20.08
C SER A 13 -41.35 30.43 -18.62
N VAL A 14 -40.98 29.21 -18.26
CA VAL A 14 -40.83 28.88 -16.81
C VAL A 14 -39.54 28.10 -16.51
N LEU A 15 -38.57 28.20 -17.36
CA LEU A 15 -37.24 27.61 -17.10
C LEU A 15 -36.15 28.69 -17.19
N ASN A 16 -36.21 29.68 -16.30
CA ASN A 16 -35.03 30.52 -16.05
C ASN A 16 -35.28 31.45 -14.88
N LYS A 17 -35.05 31.00 -13.66
CA LYS A 17 -34.64 31.87 -12.54
C LYS A 17 -34.28 31.04 -11.29
N SER A 18 -33.44 30.05 -11.43
CA SER A 18 -32.58 29.59 -10.32
C SER A 18 -31.35 28.79 -10.81
N SER A 19 -30.81 29.10 -11.98
CA SER A 19 -29.39 28.84 -12.18
C SER A 19 -28.67 29.87 -11.33
N ALA A 20 -28.53 29.57 -10.03
CA ALA A 20 -27.49 30.18 -9.24
C ALA A 20 -26.23 30.08 -10.10
N ASN A 21 -25.59 31.21 -10.40
CA ASN A 21 -24.32 31.31 -11.08
C ASN A 21 -23.39 30.29 -10.46
N VAL A 22 -23.26 29.11 -11.05
CA VAL A 22 -22.16 28.20 -10.78
C VAL A 22 -20.97 28.95 -11.33
N VAL A 23 -20.32 29.72 -10.49
CA VAL A 23 -19.04 30.35 -10.79
C VAL A 23 -18.17 29.19 -11.31
N PRO A 24 -17.67 29.24 -12.56
CA PRO A 24 -16.83 28.19 -13.06
C PRO A 24 -15.64 28.13 -12.11
N LEU A 25 -15.57 27.05 -11.35
CA LEU A 25 -14.42 26.72 -10.52
C LEU A 25 -13.24 26.72 -11.48
N TYR A 26 -12.21 27.50 -11.16
CA TYR A 26 -11.07 27.78 -12.02
C TYR A 26 -10.57 26.49 -12.68
N ASN A 27 -10.89 26.33 -13.96
CA ASN A 27 -10.14 25.47 -14.84
C ASN A 27 -8.79 26.18 -15.05
N TYR A 28 -7.76 25.65 -14.48
CA TYR A 28 -6.40 26.03 -14.83
C TYR A 28 -6.01 25.24 -16.09
N PRO A 29 -6.31 25.69 -17.29
CA PRO A 29 -6.12 24.90 -18.52
C PRO A 29 -4.65 24.53 -18.71
N VAL A 30 -3.74 25.35 -18.21
CA VAL A 30 -2.29 25.08 -18.22
C VAL A 30 -1.96 23.92 -17.28
N ILE A 31 -2.48 23.91 -16.06
CA ILE A 31 -2.26 22.81 -15.12
C ILE A 31 -2.88 21.52 -15.68
N GLU A 32 -4.09 21.57 -16.18
CA GLU A 32 -4.74 20.38 -16.75
C GLU A 32 -3.96 19.80 -17.93
N LYS A 33 -3.43 20.64 -18.81
CA LYS A 33 -2.65 20.23 -19.98
C LYS A 33 -1.33 19.55 -19.60
N TYR A 34 -0.67 20.03 -18.54
CA TYR A 34 0.67 19.59 -18.16
C TYR A 34 0.70 18.75 -16.90
N PHE A 35 -0.45 18.40 -16.30
CA PHE A 35 -0.47 17.64 -15.05
C PHE A 35 0.18 16.26 -15.15
N TRP A 36 0.26 15.69 -16.34
CA TRP A 36 0.98 14.42 -16.56
C TRP A 36 2.48 14.51 -16.20
N LEU A 37 3.07 15.70 -16.18
CA LEU A 37 4.45 15.92 -15.73
C LEU A 37 4.65 15.60 -14.24
N ILE A 38 3.57 15.46 -13.49
CA ILE A 38 3.63 14.98 -12.09
C ILE A 38 4.25 13.58 -12.00
N ILE A 39 4.10 12.75 -13.04
CA ILE A 39 4.64 11.39 -13.07
C ILE A 39 6.17 11.40 -12.99
N PRO A 40 6.93 11.97 -13.96
CA PRO A 40 8.39 11.98 -13.87
C PRO A 40 8.87 12.79 -12.65
N LEU A 41 8.19 13.89 -12.29
CA LEU A 41 8.57 14.72 -11.15
C LEU A 41 8.52 13.91 -9.85
N LEU A 42 7.40 13.27 -9.54
CA LEU A 42 7.27 12.47 -8.31
C LEU A 42 8.13 11.22 -8.35
N THR A 43 8.31 10.58 -9.52
CA THR A 43 9.22 9.44 -9.64
C THR A 43 10.63 9.80 -9.19
N VAL A 44 11.13 10.96 -9.63
CA VAL A 44 12.46 11.46 -9.23
C VAL A 44 12.49 11.80 -7.73
N ILE A 45 11.46 12.51 -7.22
CA ILE A 45 11.39 12.87 -5.80
C ILE A 45 11.37 11.61 -4.91
N TYR A 46 10.53 10.63 -5.21
CA TYR A 46 10.44 9.39 -4.45
C TYR A 46 11.74 8.57 -4.54
N PHE A 47 12.32 8.45 -5.74
CA PHE A 47 13.58 7.73 -5.89
C PHE A 47 14.74 8.41 -5.14
N ILE A 48 14.84 9.75 -5.19
CA ILE A 48 15.83 10.49 -4.40
C ILE A 48 15.60 10.27 -2.90
N SER A 49 14.32 10.25 -2.45
CA SER A 49 13.99 10.00 -1.04
C SER A 49 14.48 8.63 -0.55
N SER A 50 14.55 7.61 -1.42
CA SER A 50 15.13 6.33 -1.09
C SER A 50 16.62 6.41 -0.72
N ARG A 51 17.36 7.41 -1.23
CA ARG A 51 18.79 7.63 -0.91
C ARG A 51 19.02 8.17 0.49
N TYR A 52 18.01 8.82 1.08
CA TYR A 52 18.04 9.31 2.46
C TYR A 52 17.41 8.31 3.45
N SER A 53 16.66 7.31 2.97
CA SER A 53 15.99 6.29 3.76
C SER A 53 16.56 4.91 3.44
N LEU A 54 17.81 4.68 3.83
CA LEU A 54 18.59 3.48 3.51
C LEU A 54 18.18 2.22 4.28
N GLY A 55 17.44 2.39 5.38
CA GLY A 55 16.86 1.26 6.12
C GLY A 55 15.61 0.71 5.45
N PHE A 56 15.09 -0.38 5.99
CA PHE A 56 13.93 -1.09 5.47
C PHE A 56 12.68 -0.77 6.30
N TYR A 57 11.53 -0.81 5.66
CA TYR A 57 10.26 -0.72 6.39
C TYR A 57 10.04 -2.03 7.18
N GLN A 58 10.20 -3.17 6.51
CA GLN A 58 10.21 -4.53 7.09
C GLN A 58 11.06 -5.44 6.20
N ASP A 59 11.46 -6.60 6.72
CA ASP A 59 12.27 -7.60 6.00
C ASP A 59 11.57 -8.18 4.77
N ASP A 60 10.23 -8.11 4.73
CA ASP A 60 9.42 -8.57 3.60
C ASP A 60 9.87 -7.97 2.25
N GLU A 61 10.30 -6.69 2.22
CA GLU A 61 10.70 -6.04 0.97
C GLU A 61 11.95 -6.68 0.36
N VAL A 62 12.87 -7.15 1.21
CA VAL A 62 14.05 -7.90 0.79
C VAL A 62 13.68 -9.30 0.31
N GLY A 63 12.83 -10.00 1.06
CA GLY A 63 12.29 -11.30 0.65
C GLY A 63 11.55 -11.23 -0.69
N GLN A 64 10.81 -10.14 -0.95
CA GLN A 64 10.18 -9.91 -2.26
C GLN A 64 11.24 -9.83 -3.38
N TYR A 65 12.32 -9.07 -3.17
CA TYR A 65 13.39 -8.92 -4.15
C TYR A 65 14.12 -10.24 -4.44
N ILE A 66 14.45 -11.01 -3.42
CA ILE A 66 15.11 -12.32 -3.57
C ILE A 66 14.28 -13.27 -4.45
N ASN A 67 12.97 -13.31 -4.24
CA ASN A 67 12.07 -14.12 -5.08
C ASN A 67 12.01 -13.64 -6.54
N MET A 68 12.12 -12.31 -6.78
CA MET A 68 12.16 -11.77 -8.16
C MET A 68 13.42 -12.23 -8.90
N ILE A 69 14.58 -12.26 -8.24
CA ILE A 69 15.81 -12.76 -8.81
C ILE A 69 15.71 -14.27 -9.07
N LYS A 70 15.22 -15.04 -8.10
CA LYS A 70 15.06 -16.50 -8.21
C LYS A 70 14.13 -16.91 -9.35
N PHE A 71 13.20 -16.05 -9.76
CA PHE A 71 12.30 -16.31 -10.91
C PHE A 71 13.05 -16.72 -12.17
N TRP A 72 14.25 -16.24 -12.39
CA TRP A 72 15.00 -16.50 -13.63
C TRP A 72 15.57 -17.93 -13.70
N THR A 73 15.76 -18.60 -12.56
CA THR A 73 16.12 -20.02 -12.49
C THR A 73 14.93 -20.91 -12.17
N ASP A 74 13.99 -20.40 -11.37
CA ASP A 74 12.76 -21.08 -10.99
C ASP A 74 11.56 -20.12 -11.08
N PRO A 75 10.84 -20.07 -12.22
CA PRO A 75 9.67 -19.20 -12.37
C PRO A 75 8.59 -19.43 -11.30
N SER A 76 8.56 -20.60 -10.69
CA SER A 76 7.61 -20.91 -9.64
C SER A 76 7.91 -20.18 -8.31
N ALA A 77 9.08 -19.57 -8.16
CA ALA A 77 9.46 -18.80 -6.96
C ALA A 77 8.54 -17.61 -6.66
N ILE A 78 7.83 -17.10 -7.67
CA ILE A 78 6.86 -16.03 -7.47
C ILE A 78 5.43 -16.53 -7.22
N LEU A 79 5.17 -17.85 -7.31
CA LEU A 79 3.86 -18.44 -7.03
C LEU A 79 3.71 -18.66 -5.52
N GLY A 80 2.51 -18.41 -5.02
CA GLY A 80 2.16 -18.53 -3.61
C GLY A 80 1.59 -17.23 -3.07
N ASN A 81 0.99 -17.32 -1.90
CA ASN A 81 0.29 -16.19 -1.28
C ASN A 81 1.26 -15.10 -0.76
N SER A 82 2.36 -15.51 -0.12
CA SER A 82 3.42 -14.60 0.31
C SER A 82 4.17 -13.98 -0.87
N PRO A 83 4.53 -14.72 -1.94
CA PRO A 83 5.22 -14.18 -3.10
C PRO A 83 4.45 -13.15 -3.92
N LYS A 84 3.11 -13.20 -4.00
CA LYS A 84 2.27 -12.22 -4.72
C LYS A 84 2.61 -12.12 -6.22
N PRO A 85 2.29 -13.16 -7.03
CA PRO A 85 2.75 -13.27 -8.42
C PRO A 85 2.37 -12.08 -9.29
N GLY A 86 1.15 -11.53 -9.11
CA GLY A 86 0.66 -10.41 -9.92
C GLY A 86 1.46 -9.12 -9.72
N TYR A 87 2.11 -8.93 -8.57
CA TYR A 87 3.03 -7.82 -8.37
C TYR A 87 4.43 -8.13 -8.91
N LYS A 88 4.97 -9.30 -8.56
CA LYS A 88 6.35 -9.66 -8.88
C LYS A 88 6.62 -9.80 -10.36
N ILE A 89 5.65 -10.25 -11.16
CA ILE A 89 5.83 -10.40 -12.61
C ILE A 89 6.26 -9.06 -13.29
N PHE A 90 5.84 -7.92 -12.75
CA PHE A 90 6.29 -6.60 -13.23
C PHE A 90 7.69 -6.22 -12.75
N MET A 91 8.17 -6.87 -11.68
CA MET A 91 9.43 -6.54 -11.00
C MET A 91 10.58 -7.49 -11.36
N VAL A 92 10.31 -8.65 -11.97
CA VAL A 92 11.36 -9.61 -12.35
C VAL A 92 12.36 -9.03 -13.34
N VAL A 93 11.93 -8.20 -14.30
CA VAL A 93 12.86 -7.54 -15.23
C VAL A 93 13.67 -6.45 -14.51
N PRO A 94 13.09 -5.49 -13.80
CA PRO A 94 13.85 -4.54 -12.97
C PRO A 94 14.85 -5.18 -12.03
N SER A 95 14.53 -6.34 -11.43
CA SER A 95 15.42 -7.00 -10.47
C SER A 95 16.76 -7.43 -11.07
N LEU A 96 16.86 -7.67 -12.38
CA LEU A 96 18.11 -7.95 -13.08
C LEU A 96 19.11 -6.79 -12.96
N PHE A 97 18.60 -5.55 -12.92
CA PHE A 97 19.40 -4.33 -12.82
C PHE A 97 19.70 -3.92 -11.36
N GLY A 98 19.30 -4.75 -10.39
CA GLY A 98 19.53 -4.52 -8.97
C GLY A 98 18.31 -3.98 -8.23
N TYR A 99 18.47 -3.91 -6.89
CA TYR A 99 17.39 -3.47 -6.01
C TYR A 99 16.95 -2.01 -6.28
N ASP A 100 17.90 -1.14 -6.62
CA ASP A 100 17.61 0.25 -6.96
C ASP A 100 16.67 0.40 -8.17
N ALA A 101 16.79 -0.46 -9.17
CA ALA A 101 15.87 -0.47 -10.30
C ALA A 101 14.44 -0.86 -9.87
N VAL A 102 14.31 -1.80 -8.94
CA VAL A 102 13.00 -2.16 -8.34
C VAL A 102 12.42 -0.97 -7.57
N LEU A 103 13.23 -0.27 -6.78
CA LEU A 103 12.77 0.94 -6.06
C LEU A 103 12.32 2.04 -7.02
N MET A 104 13.05 2.24 -8.13
CA MET A 104 12.68 3.24 -9.16
C MET A 104 11.35 2.89 -9.84
N VAL A 105 11.10 1.61 -10.14
CA VAL A 105 9.82 1.18 -10.72
C VAL A 105 8.69 1.34 -9.71
N ASN A 106 8.90 1.07 -8.41
CA ASN A 106 7.89 1.36 -7.39
C ASN A 106 7.60 2.86 -7.27
N ALA A 107 8.64 3.72 -7.32
CA ALA A 107 8.46 5.17 -7.36
C ALA A 107 7.63 5.62 -8.57
N PHE A 108 7.85 5.02 -9.73
CA PHE A 108 7.04 5.26 -10.92
C PHE A 108 5.58 4.82 -10.74
N ILE A 109 5.34 3.62 -10.20
CA ILE A 109 3.98 3.12 -9.89
C ILE A 109 3.26 4.03 -8.90
N ALA A 110 3.95 4.52 -7.87
CA ALA A 110 3.39 5.47 -6.92
C ALA A 110 3.00 6.80 -7.61
N SER A 111 3.85 7.30 -8.49
CA SER A 111 3.58 8.50 -9.28
C SER A 111 2.40 8.31 -10.23
N LEU A 112 2.29 7.13 -10.85
CA LEU A 112 1.11 6.75 -11.62
C LEU A 112 -0.15 6.72 -10.76
N SER A 113 -0.09 6.21 -9.53
CA SER A 113 -1.24 6.20 -8.61
C SER A 113 -1.74 7.61 -8.30
N VAL A 114 -0.82 8.58 -8.12
CA VAL A 114 -1.17 9.99 -7.96
C VAL A 114 -1.84 10.53 -9.23
N TYR A 115 -1.28 10.28 -10.40
CA TYR A 115 -1.87 10.73 -11.66
C TYR A 115 -3.24 10.08 -11.95
N PHE A 116 -3.38 8.77 -11.71
CA PHE A 116 -4.66 8.07 -11.88
C PHE A 116 -5.72 8.52 -10.87
N THR A 117 -5.32 8.98 -9.68
CA THR A 117 -6.23 9.66 -8.75
C THR A 117 -6.79 10.94 -9.35
N TYR A 118 -5.94 11.77 -10.00
CA TYR A 118 -6.40 12.93 -10.76
C TYR A 118 -7.39 12.53 -11.86
N ILE A 119 -7.08 11.50 -12.65
CA ILE A 119 -7.96 11.00 -13.72
C ILE A 119 -9.30 10.49 -13.13
N ALA A 120 -9.27 9.73 -12.04
CA ALA A 120 -10.47 9.25 -11.38
C ALA A 120 -11.37 10.42 -10.94
N LEU A 121 -10.81 11.43 -10.27
CA LEU A 121 -11.54 12.62 -9.85
C LEU A 121 -12.18 13.35 -11.05
N LYS A 122 -11.46 13.48 -12.17
CA LYS A 122 -11.98 14.09 -13.42
C LYS A 122 -13.12 13.25 -14.02
N VAL A 123 -12.95 11.92 -14.11
CA VAL A 123 -13.96 11.01 -14.68
C VAL A 123 -15.25 11.00 -13.84
N TYR A 124 -15.13 11.13 -12.52
CA TYR A 124 -16.26 11.25 -11.60
C TYR A 124 -16.78 12.70 -11.44
N LYS A 125 -16.24 13.65 -12.20
CA LYS A 125 -16.61 15.08 -12.20
C LYS A 125 -16.49 15.71 -10.81
N ILE A 126 -15.45 15.35 -10.06
CA ILE A 126 -15.12 15.96 -8.78
C ILE A 126 -14.13 17.10 -9.04
N ASN A 127 -14.50 18.31 -8.62
CA ASN A 127 -13.68 19.50 -8.82
C ASN A 127 -12.40 19.45 -7.98
N TYR A 128 -11.42 20.31 -8.29
CA TYR A 128 -10.12 20.34 -7.63
C TYR A 128 -9.36 19.00 -7.70
N ALA A 129 -9.43 18.32 -8.85
CA ALA A 129 -8.80 17.02 -9.06
C ALA A 129 -7.27 17.07 -8.82
N PHE A 130 -6.59 18.15 -9.22
CA PHE A 130 -5.16 18.33 -8.97
C PHE A 130 -4.84 18.42 -7.45
N PHE A 131 -5.69 19.13 -6.68
CA PHE A 131 -5.55 19.22 -5.22
C PHE A 131 -5.62 17.83 -4.57
N GLY A 132 -6.64 17.04 -4.93
CA GLY A 132 -6.78 15.67 -4.43
C GLY A 132 -5.57 14.82 -4.78
N ALA A 133 -5.09 14.86 -6.03
CA ALA A 133 -3.93 14.08 -6.45
C ALA A 133 -2.65 14.46 -5.67
N ILE A 134 -2.37 15.76 -5.50
CA ILE A 134 -1.23 16.22 -4.70
C ILE A 134 -1.42 15.83 -3.22
N LEU A 135 -2.64 15.91 -2.68
CA LEU A 135 -2.93 15.50 -1.31
C LEU A 135 -2.58 14.02 -1.06
N LEU A 136 -2.81 13.12 -2.05
CA LEU A 136 -2.37 11.73 -1.96
C LEU A 136 -0.85 11.61 -1.84
N SER A 137 -0.11 12.35 -2.67
CA SER A 137 1.36 12.30 -2.68
C SER A 137 2.00 12.78 -1.37
N LEU A 138 1.25 13.54 -0.56
CA LEU A 138 1.69 14.08 0.74
C LEU A 138 1.19 13.24 1.94
N GLN A 139 0.50 12.12 1.71
CA GLN A 139 0.14 11.21 2.81
C GLN A 139 1.39 10.53 3.36
N PRO A 140 1.63 10.53 4.69
CA PRO A 140 2.89 10.08 5.28
C PRO A 140 3.28 8.65 4.90
N LEU A 141 2.38 7.68 5.06
CA LEU A 141 2.70 6.29 4.76
C LEU A 141 2.76 6.02 3.26
N PHE A 142 1.95 6.70 2.44
CA PHE A 142 2.03 6.61 0.99
C PHE A 142 3.40 7.11 0.50
N PHE A 143 3.90 8.20 1.04
CA PHE A 143 5.22 8.74 0.74
C PHE A 143 6.34 7.77 1.17
N ASP A 144 6.29 7.24 2.40
CA ASP A 144 7.33 6.31 2.92
C ASP A 144 7.42 5.02 2.10
N LEU A 145 6.28 4.50 1.60
CA LEU A 145 6.25 3.27 0.81
C LEU A 145 6.31 3.49 -0.71
N SER A 146 6.34 4.75 -1.18
CA SER A 146 6.34 5.06 -2.63
C SER A 146 7.56 4.52 -3.37
N PHE A 147 8.69 4.37 -2.70
CA PHE A 147 9.94 3.87 -3.27
C PHE A 147 10.35 2.50 -2.69
N ARG A 148 9.47 1.78 -2.01
CA ARG A 148 9.77 0.48 -1.38
C ARG A 148 9.15 -0.66 -2.14
N SER A 149 9.73 -1.86 -2.05
CA SER A 149 9.29 -3.05 -2.78
C SER A 149 8.06 -3.69 -2.15
N TYR A 150 6.90 -2.98 -2.20
CA TYR A 150 5.62 -3.45 -1.67
C TYR A 150 4.50 -3.38 -2.69
N SER A 151 3.56 -4.33 -2.62
CA SER A 151 2.45 -4.46 -3.56
C SER A 151 1.26 -3.53 -3.27
N GLU A 152 1.23 -2.86 -2.12
CA GLU A 152 0.08 -2.09 -1.65
C GLU A 152 -0.25 -0.91 -2.55
N ILE A 153 0.76 -0.13 -2.95
CA ILE A 153 0.57 1.02 -3.86
C ILE A 153 0.19 0.54 -5.27
N PHE A 154 0.79 -0.56 -5.73
CA PHE A 154 0.38 -1.15 -7.01
C PHE A 154 -1.09 -1.60 -6.99
N THR A 155 -1.52 -2.20 -5.89
CA THR A 155 -2.94 -2.56 -5.69
C THR A 155 -3.85 -1.34 -5.70
N SER A 156 -3.44 -0.24 -5.05
CA SER A 156 -4.20 1.01 -5.06
C SER A 156 -4.35 1.60 -6.46
N LEU A 157 -3.30 1.52 -7.29
CA LEU A 157 -3.36 1.91 -8.71
C LEU A 157 -4.36 1.06 -9.49
N LEU A 158 -4.33 -0.26 -9.30
CA LEU A 158 -5.27 -1.17 -9.97
C LEU A 158 -6.72 -0.89 -9.56
N ILE A 159 -6.98 -0.62 -8.28
CA ILE A 159 -8.32 -0.22 -7.80
C ILE A 159 -8.79 1.08 -8.48
N LEU A 160 -7.91 2.06 -8.64
CA LEU A 160 -8.25 3.28 -9.39
C LEU A 160 -8.62 2.98 -10.84
N ILE A 161 -7.86 2.10 -11.52
CA ILE A 161 -8.15 1.67 -12.88
C ILE A 161 -9.51 0.97 -12.97
N VAL A 162 -9.81 0.08 -12.02
CA VAL A 162 -11.13 -0.58 -11.90
C VAL A 162 -12.25 0.46 -11.80
N LEU A 163 -12.10 1.46 -10.93
CA LEU A 163 -13.11 2.51 -10.74
C LEU A 163 -13.27 3.40 -11.97
N ILE A 164 -12.17 3.73 -12.66
CA ILE A 164 -12.20 4.51 -13.90
C ILE A 164 -12.92 3.73 -15.01
N PHE A 165 -12.57 2.45 -15.21
CA PHE A 165 -13.21 1.60 -16.21
C PHE A 165 -14.68 1.38 -15.90
N TYR A 166 -15.01 1.13 -14.63
CA TYR A 166 -16.41 0.99 -14.20
C TYR A 166 -17.24 2.26 -14.52
N LYS A 167 -16.70 3.44 -14.23
CA LYS A 167 -17.37 4.71 -14.52
C LYS A 167 -17.55 4.98 -16.01
N LYS A 168 -16.60 4.50 -16.83
CA LYS A 168 -16.65 4.57 -18.30
C LYS A 168 -17.46 3.43 -18.94
N GLU A 169 -18.12 2.61 -18.12
CA GLU A 169 -18.92 1.45 -18.56
C GLU A 169 -18.14 0.38 -19.34
N LEU A 170 -16.82 0.37 -19.21
CA LEU A 170 -15.93 -0.64 -19.78
C LEU A 170 -15.91 -1.89 -18.88
N TYR A 171 -17.06 -2.55 -18.71
CA TYR A 171 -17.28 -3.57 -17.69
C TYR A 171 -16.40 -4.81 -17.86
N PHE A 172 -16.14 -5.25 -19.09
CA PHE A 172 -15.21 -6.37 -19.33
C PHE A 172 -13.82 -6.07 -18.77
N TRP A 173 -13.27 -4.90 -19.07
CA TRP A 173 -11.96 -4.47 -18.56
C TRP A 173 -11.97 -4.22 -17.06
N THR A 174 -13.08 -3.73 -16.51
CA THR A 174 -13.29 -3.62 -15.06
C THR A 174 -13.17 -4.98 -14.40
N GLY A 175 -13.84 -6.01 -14.95
CA GLY A 175 -13.79 -7.39 -14.46
C GLY A 175 -12.39 -7.96 -14.55
N LEU A 176 -11.73 -7.79 -15.69
CA LEU A 176 -10.38 -8.32 -15.94
C LEU A 176 -9.36 -7.75 -14.95
N VAL A 177 -9.31 -6.42 -14.75
CA VAL A 177 -8.39 -5.79 -13.80
C VAL A 177 -8.75 -6.13 -12.36
N CYS A 178 -10.04 -6.21 -12.02
CA CYS A 178 -10.47 -6.63 -10.68
C CYS A 178 -10.05 -8.07 -10.37
N GLY A 179 -10.19 -8.99 -11.34
CA GLY A 179 -9.67 -10.37 -11.23
C GLY A 179 -8.15 -10.41 -11.10
N TYR A 180 -7.43 -9.51 -11.79
CA TYR A 180 -5.98 -9.42 -11.69
C TYR A 180 -5.52 -8.99 -10.28
N ILE A 181 -6.24 -8.08 -9.59
CA ILE A 181 -5.93 -7.68 -8.22
C ILE A 181 -5.81 -8.88 -7.28
N PHE A 182 -6.59 -9.93 -7.50
CA PHE A 182 -6.54 -11.14 -6.70
C PHE A 182 -5.16 -11.83 -6.74
N THR A 183 -4.44 -11.77 -7.86
CA THR A 183 -3.09 -12.31 -7.96
C THR A 183 -2.04 -11.45 -7.27
N VAL A 184 -2.39 -10.20 -6.97
CA VAL A 184 -1.55 -9.24 -6.24
C VAL A 184 -1.83 -9.31 -4.74
N ARG A 185 -3.13 -9.35 -4.35
CA ARG A 185 -3.59 -9.33 -2.96
C ARG A 185 -4.88 -10.13 -2.81
N GLN A 186 -4.78 -11.37 -2.33
CA GLN A 186 -5.93 -12.27 -2.22
C GLN A 186 -6.95 -11.83 -1.17
N GLU A 187 -6.51 -11.14 -0.14
CA GLU A 187 -7.42 -10.60 0.88
C GLU A 187 -8.45 -9.60 0.32
N ILE A 188 -8.23 -9.09 -0.90
CA ILE A 188 -9.17 -8.20 -1.58
C ILE A 188 -10.22 -8.97 -2.42
N ALA A 189 -10.29 -10.30 -2.29
CA ALA A 189 -11.26 -11.14 -3.01
C ALA A 189 -12.72 -10.68 -2.86
N LEU A 190 -13.08 -10.01 -1.76
CA LEU A 190 -14.42 -9.44 -1.56
C LEU A 190 -14.83 -8.48 -2.69
N LEU A 191 -13.87 -7.77 -3.31
CA LEU A 191 -14.17 -6.93 -4.48
C LEU A 191 -14.66 -7.73 -5.68
N ILE A 192 -14.13 -8.94 -5.91
CA ILE A 192 -14.61 -9.82 -6.99
C ILE A 192 -16.10 -10.14 -6.77
N ILE A 193 -16.47 -10.48 -5.53
CA ILE A 193 -17.86 -10.78 -5.17
C ILE A 193 -18.76 -9.57 -5.40
N ILE A 194 -18.34 -8.40 -4.96
CA ILE A 194 -19.08 -7.14 -5.12
C ILE A 194 -19.30 -6.82 -6.60
N PHE A 195 -18.23 -6.87 -7.42
CA PHE A 195 -18.35 -6.59 -8.84
C PHE A 195 -19.12 -7.68 -9.59
N ALA A 196 -19.03 -8.95 -9.19
CA ALA A 196 -19.85 -10.02 -9.74
C ALA A 196 -21.35 -9.75 -9.53
N ILE A 197 -21.76 -9.32 -8.31
CA ILE A 197 -23.14 -8.94 -8.02
C ILE A 197 -23.58 -7.72 -8.87
N ILE A 198 -22.70 -6.71 -9.00
CA ILE A 198 -22.99 -5.52 -9.81
C ILE A 198 -23.19 -5.90 -11.27
N PHE A 199 -22.29 -6.72 -11.85
CA PHE A 199 -22.36 -7.16 -13.24
C PHE A 199 -23.54 -8.08 -13.50
N PHE A 200 -23.87 -8.96 -12.55
CA PHE A 200 -25.06 -9.81 -12.63
C PHE A 200 -26.34 -8.96 -12.71
N LYS A 201 -26.47 -7.95 -11.84
CA LYS A 201 -27.62 -7.01 -11.88
C LYS A 201 -27.67 -6.23 -13.20
N LYS A 202 -26.52 -5.95 -13.81
CA LYS A 202 -26.41 -5.28 -15.12
C LYS A 202 -26.55 -6.26 -16.30
N LYS A 203 -26.71 -7.56 -16.05
CA LYS A 203 -26.73 -8.63 -17.07
C LYS A 203 -25.51 -8.67 -17.97
N ASN A 204 -24.34 -8.27 -17.43
CA ASN A 204 -23.07 -8.25 -18.17
C ASN A 204 -22.23 -9.49 -17.82
N TYR A 205 -22.58 -10.62 -18.43
CA TYR A 205 -21.95 -11.91 -18.15
C TYR A 205 -20.49 -12.00 -18.62
N SER A 206 -20.12 -11.27 -19.67
CA SER A 206 -18.74 -11.19 -20.12
C SER A 206 -17.81 -10.56 -19.07
N ALA A 207 -18.29 -9.56 -18.35
CA ALA A 207 -17.55 -8.97 -17.24
C ALA A 207 -17.43 -9.91 -16.04
N ILE A 208 -18.46 -10.75 -15.79
CA ILE A 208 -18.40 -11.80 -14.74
C ILE A 208 -17.34 -12.83 -15.12
N ALA A 209 -17.33 -13.30 -16.38
CA ALA A 209 -16.29 -14.23 -16.85
C ALA A 209 -14.89 -13.61 -16.75
N ALA A 210 -14.73 -12.32 -17.07
CA ALA A 210 -13.47 -11.60 -16.97
C ALA A 210 -12.92 -11.54 -15.52
N LEU A 211 -13.79 -11.48 -14.49
CA LEU A 211 -13.37 -11.56 -13.08
C LEU A 211 -12.65 -12.85 -12.74
N ALA A 212 -13.00 -13.97 -13.39
CA ALA A 212 -12.45 -15.28 -13.09
C ALA A 212 -11.13 -15.58 -13.84
N VAL A 213 -10.80 -14.84 -14.90
CA VAL A 213 -9.65 -15.15 -15.78
C VAL A 213 -8.35 -15.31 -15.00
N PHE A 214 -7.94 -14.30 -14.24
CA PHE A 214 -6.67 -14.35 -13.52
C PHE A 214 -6.69 -15.26 -12.28
N PRO A 215 -7.74 -15.34 -11.48
CA PRO A 215 -7.86 -16.35 -10.43
C PRO A 215 -7.72 -17.79 -10.96
N VAL A 216 -8.35 -18.10 -12.10
CA VAL A 216 -8.25 -19.42 -12.74
C VAL A 216 -6.84 -19.69 -13.26
N ILE A 217 -6.22 -18.73 -13.97
CA ILE A 217 -4.83 -18.85 -14.43
C ILE A 217 -3.90 -19.09 -13.25
N TYR A 218 -4.06 -18.33 -12.17
CA TYR A 218 -3.22 -18.46 -10.98
C TYR A 218 -3.34 -19.83 -10.33
N ASN A 219 -4.59 -20.33 -10.17
CA ASN A 219 -4.83 -21.68 -9.64
C ASN A 219 -4.24 -22.76 -10.56
N LEU A 220 -4.37 -22.60 -11.88
CA LEU A 220 -3.82 -23.55 -12.86
C LEU A 220 -2.28 -23.59 -12.79
N LEU A 221 -1.61 -22.44 -12.72
CA LEU A 221 -0.14 -22.39 -12.58
C LEU A 221 0.31 -23.06 -11.27
N GLY A 222 -0.42 -22.83 -10.18
CA GLY A 222 -0.17 -23.50 -8.92
C GLY A 222 -0.38 -25.01 -8.98
N PHE A 223 -1.46 -25.47 -9.62
CA PHE A 223 -1.72 -26.88 -9.87
C PHE A 223 -0.58 -27.55 -10.65
N LEU A 224 -0.12 -26.92 -11.73
CA LEU A 224 1.00 -27.44 -12.53
C LEU A 224 2.30 -27.57 -11.73
N LYS A 225 2.50 -26.72 -10.72
CA LYS A 225 3.66 -26.75 -9.82
C LYS A 225 3.55 -27.83 -8.75
N THR A 226 2.38 -27.98 -8.12
CA THR A 226 2.21 -28.73 -6.86
C THR A 226 1.38 -29.99 -7.00
N GLY A 227 0.62 -30.14 -8.11
CA GLY A 227 -0.42 -31.18 -8.27
C GLY A 227 -1.71 -30.89 -7.47
N ASP A 228 -1.79 -29.77 -6.73
CA ASP A 228 -2.97 -29.42 -5.93
C ASP A 228 -3.99 -28.66 -6.78
N ILE A 229 -5.15 -29.28 -7.02
CA ILE A 229 -6.24 -28.70 -7.80
C ILE A 229 -6.87 -27.46 -7.15
N LEU A 230 -6.73 -27.32 -5.83
CA LEU A 230 -7.22 -26.17 -5.04
C LEU A 230 -6.07 -25.29 -4.54
N PHE A 231 -4.96 -25.26 -5.26
CA PHE A 231 -3.73 -24.56 -4.88
C PHE A 231 -3.95 -23.20 -4.21
N VAL A 232 -4.79 -22.34 -4.80
CA VAL A 232 -5.04 -20.99 -4.24
C VAL A 232 -5.72 -21.07 -2.88
N LEU A 233 -6.66 -22.00 -2.68
CA LEU A 233 -7.33 -22.16 -1.40
C LEU A 233 -6.39 -22.74 -0.34
N THR A 234 -5.57 -23.71 -0.71
CA THR A 234 -4.53 -24.28 0.17
C THR A 234 -3.51 -23.22 0.59
N GLU A 235 -3.04 -22.39 -0.34
CA GLU A 235 -2.16 -21.26 -0.05
C GLU A 235 -2.81 -20.22 0.87
N MET A 236 -4.09 -19.91 0.68
CA MET A 236 -4.82 -19.02 1.59
C MET A 236 -4.98 -19.61 2.99
N GLN A 237 -5.22 -20.92 3.10
CA GLN A 237 -5.30 -21.60 4.38
C GLN A 237 -3.95 -21.69 5.09
N SER A 238 -2.84 -21.82 4.37
CA SER A 238 -1.51 -21.87 4.97
C SER A 238 -1.16 -20.61 5.76
N LEU A 239 -1.72 -19.46 5.39
CA LEU A 239 -1.57 -18.20 6.16
C LEU A 239 -2.26 -18.25 7.51
N THR A 240 -3.31 -19.07 7.68
CA THR A 240 -3.99 -19.20 8.98
C THR A 240 -3.12 -19.91 10.02
N ALA A 241 -2.04 -20.56 9.61
CA ALA A 241 -1.03 -21.11 10.52
C ALA A 241 -0.25 -20.00 11.27
N TYR A 242 -0.22 -18.77 10.72
CA TYR A 242 0.34 -17.61 11.41
C TYR A 242 -0.79 -16.93 12.18
N SER A 243 -0.72 -16.99 13.50
CA SER A 243 -1.65 -16.31 14.41
C SER A 243 -0.90 -15.21 15.13
N TYR A 244 -1.31 -13.98 14.88
CA TYR A 244 -0.79 -12.80 15.58
C TYR A 244 -1.79 -12.33 16.60
N LYS A 245 -1.31 -11.91 17.77
CA LYS A 245 -2.17 -11.34 18.81
C LYS A 245 -2.92 -10.12 18.25
N SER A 246 -4.24 -10.13 18.43
CA SER A 246 -5.10 -9.04 17.99
C SER A 246 -4.67 -7.70 18.59
N GLN A 247 -4.62 -6.66 17.75
CA GLN A 247 -4.39 -5.28 18.20
C GLN A 247 -5.68 -4.59 18.68
N GLY A 248 -6.81 -5.29 18.64
CA GLY A 248 -8.12 -4.76 19.01
C GLY A 248 -8.83 -4.00 17.87
N ILE A 249 -10.16 -3.97 17.94
CA ILE A 249 -11.02 -3.42 16.87
C ILE A 249 -10.77 -1.93 16.57
N SER A 250 -10.28 -1.16 17.54
CA SER A 250 -10.00 0.27 17.38
C SER A 250 -8.68 0.57 16.66
N HIS A 251 -7.80 -0.42 16.50
CA HIS A 251 -6.43 -0.21 16.02
C HIS A 251 -6.38 0.59 14.71
N TYR A 252 -7.06 0.14 13.66
CA TYR A 252 -7.01 0.83 12.36
C TYR A 252 -7.68 2.21 12.38
N PHE A 253 -8.66 2.45 13.25
CA PHE A 253 -9.23 3.78 13.44
C PHE A 253 -8.24 4.73 14.12
N ILE A 254 -7.47 4.23 15.09
CA ILE A 254 -6.45 4.99 15.81
C ILE A 254 -5.29 5.35 14.88
N VAL A 255 -4.76 4.36 14.15
CA VAL A 255 -3.55 4.57 13.34
C VAL A 255 -3.81 5.28 12.01
N TYR A 256 -5.07 5.44 11.60
CA TYR A 256 -5.40 6.00 10.29
C TYR A 256 -4.91 7.44 10.11
N ILE A 257 -4.88 8.24 11.19
CA ILE A 257 -4.31 9.61 11.16
C ILE A 257 -2.81 9.62 10.82
N PHE A 258 -2.07 8.57 11.18
CA PHE A 258 -0.65 8.42 10.87
C PHE A 258 -0.42 7.90 9.45
N ILE A 259 -1.40 7.18 8.89
CA ILE A 259 -1.35 6.63 7.53
C ILE A 259 -1.57 7.74 6.50
N ILE A 260 -2.69 8.47 6.59
CA ILE A 260 -3.07 9.46 5.58
C ILE A 260 -2.74 10.91 5.98
N GLY A 261 -2.35 11.13 7.23
CA GLY A 261 -2.03 12.46 7.77
C GLY A 261 -3.27 13.24 8.26
N PRO A 262 -3.06 14.21 9.17
CA PRO A 262 -4.16 14.89 9.86
C PRO A 262 -5.04 15.73 8.92
N THR A 263 -4.47 16.44 7.94
CA THR A 263 -5.23 17.24 6.97
C THR A 263 -6.07 16.35 6.04
N ALA A 264 -5.47 15.27 5.52
CA ALA A 264 -6.18 14.34 4.65
C ALA A 264 -7.29 13.61 5.42
N LEU A 265 -7.05 13.20 6.67
CA LEU A 265 -8.06 12.59 7.53
C LEU A 265 -9.22 13.54 7.80
N LEU A 266 -8.93 14.78 8.15
CA LEU A 266 -9.96 15.79 8.39
C LEU A 266 -10.89 15.95 7.18
N LEU A 267 -10.31 16.14 6.00
CA LEU A 267 -11.05 16.30 4.75
C LEU A 267 -11.76 15.00 4.33
N PHE A 268 -11.14 13.85 4.57
CA PHE A 268 -11.77 12.54 4.35
C PHE A 268 -13.05 12.40 5.18
N LEU A 269 -13.00 12.72 6.47
CA LEU A 269 -14.18 12.65 7.34
C LEU A 269 -15.28 13.62 6.88
N PHE A 270 -14.92 14.82 6.39
CA PHE A 270 -15.91 15.75 5.82
C PHE A 270 -16.61 15.16 4.60
N GLY A 271 -15.89 14.48 3.72
CA GLY A 271 -16.48 13.85 2.54
C GLY A 271 -17.20 12.55 2.89
N PHE A 272 -16.61 11.71 3.73
CA PHE A 272 -17.17 10.42 4.10
C PHE A 272 -18.49 10.57 4.87
N PHE A 273 -18.57 11.52 5.80
CA PHE A 273 -19.80 11.84 6.55
C PHE A 273 -20.61 12.99 5.95
N GLY A 274 -20.29 13.40 4.72
CA GLY A 274 -20.98 14.50 4.05
C GLY A 274 -22.49 14.28 3.88
N PHE A 275 -22.93 13.02 3.80
CA PHE A 275 -24.37 12.68 3.75
C PHE A 275 -25.15 13.13 5.00
N MET A 276 -24.50 13.27 6.14
CA MET A 276 -25.13 13.72 7.40
C MET A 276 -25.48 15.21 7.38
N SER A 277 -24.91 15.99 6.46
CA SER A 277 -25.14 17.43 6.38
C SER A 277 -26.54 17.78 5.86
N ASP A 278 -27.12 16.94 5.01
CA ASP A 278 -28.48 17.12 4.48
C ASP A 278 -29.19 15.77 4.44
N THR A 279 -29.95 15.49 5.48
CA THR A 279 -30.65 14.21 5.63
C THR A 279 -31.66 13.93 4.50
N LYS A 280 -32.19 14.97 3.88
CA LYS A 280 -33.13 14.84 2.73
C LYS A 280 -32.41 14.35 1.47
N LYS A 281 -31.10 14.54 1.36
CA LYS A 281 -30.27 14.17 0.21
C LYS A 281 -29.39 12.97 0.43
N ILE A 282 -29.54 12.22 1.52
CA ILE A 282 -28.73 11.03 1.82
C ILE A 282 -28.72 10.06 0.64
N LYS A 283 -29.91 9.73 0.10
CA LYS A 283 -30.03 8.78 -1.02
C LYS A 283 -29.29 9.28 -2.27
N GLU A 284 -29.42 10.55 -2.60
CA GLU A 284 -28.75 11.17 -3.74
C GLU A 284 -27.21 11.11 -3.57
N TYR A 285 -26.74 11.48 -2.39
CA TYR A 285 -25.31 11.45 -2.05
C TYR A 285 -24.73 10.03 -2.15
N LEU A 286 -25.41 9.05 -1.56
CA LEU A 286 -24.98 7.65 -1.60
C LEU A 286 -25.08 7.06 -3.02
N MET A 287 -26.08 7.44 -3.83
CA MET A 287 -26.14 7.01 -5.24
C MET A 287 -24.97 7.59 -6.06
N GLN A 288 -24.58 8.83 -5.79
CA GLN A 288 -23.49 9.50 -6.51
C GLN A 288 -22.12 8.91 -6.18
N TYR A 289 -21.88 8.60 -4.90
CA TYR A 289 -20.56 8.17 -4.40
C TYR A 289 -20.53 6.73 -3.88
N GLY A 290 -21.60 5.97 -4.04
CA GLY A 290 -21.80 4.65 -3.44
C GLY A 290 -20.72 3.62 -3.80
N ILE A 291 -20.18 3.68 -5.02
CA ILE A 291 -19.10 2.77 -5.41
C ILE A 291 -17.83 2.98 -4.57
N PHE A 292 -17.50 4.23 -4.22
CA PHE A 292 -16.36 4.53 -3.35
C PHE A 292 -16.59 4.02 -1.93
N TYR A 293 -17.83 4.15 -1.40
CA TYR A 293 -18.21 3.57 -0.11
C TYR A 293 -18.08 2.06 -0.11
N LEU A 294 -18.61 1.39 -1.14
CA LEU A 294 -18.53 -0.07 -1.26
C LEU A 294 -17.08 -0.55 -1.25
N VAL A 295 -16.21 0.05 -2.06
CA VAL A 295 -14.81 -0.36 -2.13
C VAL A 295 -14.06 -0.02 -0.84
N PHE A 296 -14.25 1.19 -0.30
CA PHE A 296 -13.59 1.59 0.94
C PHE A 296 -13.98 0.69 2.12
N ILE A 297 -15.28 0.56 2.37
CA ILE A 297 -15.80 -0.21 3.51
C ILE A 297 -15.44 -1.69 3.37
N SER A 298 -15.54 -2.27 2.16
CA SER A 298 -15.22 -3.69 1.98
C SER A 298 -13.76 -4.00 2.31
N ILE A 299 -12.81 -3.21 1.80
CA ILE A 299 -11.38 -3.43 2.05
C ILE A 299 -11.07 -3.15 3.52
N PHE A 300 -11.57 -2.03 4.08
CA PHE A 300 -11.34 -1.68 5.48
C PHE A 300 -11.87 -2.78 6.42
N THR A 301 -13.07 -3.31 6.14
CA THR A 301 -13.69 -4.39 6.94
C THR A 301 -12.88 -5.67 6.85
N VAL A 302 -12.40 -6.07 5.64
CA VAL A 302 -11.54 -7.26 5.51
C VAL A 302 -10.27 -7.12 6.35
N GLN A 303 -9.60 -5.96 6.29
CA GLN A 303 -8.39 -5.74 7.09
C GLN A 303 -8.69 -5.77 8.60
N LEU A 304 -9.83 -5.23 9.01
CA LEU A 304 -10.28 -5.26 10.40
C LEU A 304 -10.57 -6.70 10.86
N LEU A 305 -11.31 -7.47 10.07
CA LEU A 305 -11.70 -8.85 10.42
C LEU A 305 -10.50 -9.81 10.43
N THR A 306 -9.56 -9.66 9.50
CA THR A 306 -8.35 -10.51 9.45
C THR A 306 -7.37 -10.24 10.60
N MET A 307 -7.46 -9.08 11.24
CA MET A 307 -6.68 -8.73 12.44
C MET A 307 -7.40 -9.12 13.74
N PHE A 308 -8.73 -9.08 13.71
CA PHE A 308 -9.57 -9.32 14.88
C PHE A 308 -9.51 -10.76 15.34
N ASN A 309 -9.53 -11.47 16.12
CA ASN A 309 -9.48 -12.90 16.48
C ASN A 309 -8.14 -13.58 16.22
N ASP A 310 -7.04 -12.90 16.57
CA ASP A 310 -5.70 -13.49 16.45
C ASP A 310 -5.43 -14.09 15.05
N GLY A 311 -5.80 -13.33 14.01
CA GLY A 311 -5.69 -13.76 12.63
C GLY A 311 -4.30 -13.59 12.01
N ALA A 312 -4.21 -13.81 10.71
CA ALA A 312 -2.98 -13.70 9.94
C ALA A 312 -2.48 -12.25 9.74
N ASN A 313 -3.26 -11.25 10.15
CA ASN A 313 -2.91 -9.84 10.02
C ASN A 313 -2.38 -9.29 11.36
N PRO A 314 -1.09 -8.93 11.46
CA PRO A 314 -0.52 -8.38 12.70
C PRO A 314 -0.91 -6.91 12.97
N GLY A 315 -1.82 -6.31 12.19
CA GLY A 315 -2.20 -4.90 12.30
C GLY A 315 -1.27 -3.96 11.53
N ASN A 316 -0.62 -4.44 10.48
CA ASN A 316 0.27 -3.61 9.64
C ASN A 316 -0.48 -2.42 9.02
N TRP A 317 0.01 -1.22 9.25
CA TRP A 317 -0.59 0.02 8.74
C TRP A 317 -0.62 0.07 7.21
N ARG A 318 0.38 -0.50 6.54
CA ARG A 318 0.48 -0.55 5.07
C ARG A 318 -0.72 -1.22 4.40
N TYR A 319 -1.42 -2.12 5.08
CA TYR A 319 -2.59 -2.80 4.51
C TYR A 319 -3.76 -1.85 4.22
N LEU A 320 -3.80 -0.65 4.81
CA LEU A 320 -4.77 0.39 4.48
C LEU A 320 -4.34 1.30 3.31
N LEU A 321 -3.12 1.16 2.78
CA LEU A 321 -2.70 1.93 1.60
C LEU A 321 -3.52 1.60 0.34
N HIS A 322 -4.10 0.40 0.25
CA HIS A 322 -4.98 0.02 -0.85
C HIS A 322 -6.12 1.02 -1.07
N ILE A 323 -6.62 1.63 0.01
CA ILE A 323 -7.74 2.57 0.01
C ILE A 323 -7.35 4.04 0.15
N SER A 324 -6.05 4.34 0.24
CA SER A 324 -5.55 5.73 0.33
C SER A 324 -6.03 6.63 -0.83
N PRO A 325 -6.04 6.20 -2.09
CA PRO A 325 -6.62 7.00 -3.17
C PRO A 325 -8.12 7.24 -3.01
N ILE A 326 -8.87 6.27 -2.49
CA ILE A 326 -10.31 6.41 -2.25
C ILE A 326 -10.57 7.37 -1.08
N ALA A 327 -9.76 7.28 -0.03
CA ALA A 327 -9.80 8.27 1.06
C ALA A 327 -9.53 9.68 0.52
N THR A 328 -8.61 9.82 -0.43
CA THR A 328 -8.32 11.10 -1.10
C THR A 328 -9.49 11.57 -1.95
N VAL A 329 -10.22 10.67 -2.62
CA VAL A 329 -11.46 11.03 -3.33
C VAL A 329 -12.48 11.62 -2.36
N PHE A 330 -12.73 10.96 -1.22
CA PHE A 330 -13.61 11.52 -0.19
C PHE A 330 -13.07 12.83 0.38
N ALA A 331 -11.77 12.95 0.61
CA ALA A 331 -11.15 14.20 1.07
C ALA A 331 -11.42 15.36 0.08
N THR A 332 -11.32 15.09 -1.22
CA THR A 332 -11.59 16.08 -2.26
C THR A 332 -13.09 16.44 -2.32
N ILE A 333 -13.99 15.48 -2.12
CA ILE A 333 -15.43 15.71 -1.99
C ILE A 333 -15.72 16.59 -0.77
N GLY A 334 -15.13 16.26 0.38
CA GLY A 334 -15.24 17.04 1.61
C GLY A 334 -14.76 18.48 1.44
N PHE A 335 -13.62 18.66 0.80
CA PHE A 335 -13.06 19.96 0.45
C PHE A 335 -14.03 20.80 -0.39
N ASN A 336 -14.57 20.24 -1.49
CA ASN A 336 -15.51 20.94 -2.36
C ASN A 336 -16.81 21.35 -1.64
N ASN A 337 -17.26 20.56 -0.68
CA ASN A 337 -18.47 20.81 0.07
C ASN A 337 -18.35 21.96 1.09
N LEU A 338 -17.13 22.41 1.43
CA LEU A 338 -16.90 23.52 2.37
C LEU A 338 -17.51 24.87 1.92
N THR A 339 -17.80 25.04 0.62
CA THR A 339 -18.49 26.24 0.11
C THR A 339 -19.95 26.30 0.54
N LYS A 340 -20.57 25.16 0.85
CA LYS A 340 -21.99 25.06 1.23
C LYS A 340 -22.14 25.29 2.74
N PRO A 341 -22.93 26.28 3.21
CA PRO A 341 -23.00 26.62 4.64
C PRO A 341 -23.39 25.45 5.54
N LEU A 342 -24.34 24.62 5.11
CA LEU A 342 -24.81 23.46 5.88
C LEU A 342 -23.71 22.42 6.05
N TYR A 343 -23.02 22.07 4.96
CA TYR A 343 -21.87 21.13 5.00
C TYR A 343 -20.73 21.69 5.85
N ARG A 344 -20.43 22.99 5.72
CA ARG A 344 -19.38 23.62 6.52
C ARG A 344 -19.68 23.55 8.03
N LYS A 345 -20.95 23.72 8.46
CA LYS A 345 -21.34 23.57 9.86
C LYS A 345 -21.05 22.14 10.35
N THR A 346 -21.51 21.11 9.62
CA THR A 346 -21.24 19.70 9.94
C THR A 346 -19.74 19.42 9.95
N SER A 347 -19.00 19.92 8.96
CA SER A 347 -17.54 19.77 8.89
C SER A 347 -16.82 20.36 10.09
N LEU A 348 -17.22 21.55 10.55
CA LEU A 348 -16.64 22.17 11.75
C LEU A 348 -16.95 21.38 13.03
N THR A 349 -18.14 20.79 13.13
CA THR A 349 -18.48 19.87 14.23
C THR A 349 -17.56 18.64 14.23
N ILE A 350 -17.41 18.01 13.06
CA ILE A 350 -16.49 16.85 12.90
C ILE A 350 -15.05 17.25 13.23
N ALA A 351 -14.62 18.43 12.78
CA ALA A 351 -13.28 18.94 13.06
C ALA A 351 -13.04 19.17 14.56
N GLY A 352 -14.03 19.71 15.29
CA GLY A 352 -13.94 19.88 16.74
C GLY A 352 -13.85 18.55 17.49
N ILE A 353 -14.65 17.56 17.07
CA ILE A 353 -14.58 16.19 17.61
C ILE A 353 -13.21 15.56 17.34
N LEU A 354 -12.71 15.66 16.11
CA LEU A 354 -11.41 15.13 15.74
C LEU A 354 -10.27 15.83 16.51
N ALA A 355 -10.34 17.15 16.68
CA ALA A 355 -9.38 17.89 17.49
C ALA A 355 -9.34 17.40 18.94
N PHE A 356 -10.52 17.19 19.55
CA PHE A 356 -10.63 16.64 20.90
C PHE A 356 -10.05 15.21 20.99
N ILE A 357 -10.42 14.32 20.07
CA ILE A 357 -9.90 12.95 20.03
C ILE A 357 -8.38 12.96 19.84
N THR A 358 -7.87 13.83 18.96
CA THR A 358 -6.43 13.92 18.69
C THR A 358 -5.69 14.44 19.92
N LEU A 359 -6.20 15.45 20.60
CA LEU A 359 -5.62 15.96 21.84
C LEU A 359 -5.60 14.91 22.95
N ALA A 360 -6.74 14.23 23.16
CA ALA A 360 -6.93 13.32 24.29
C ALA A 360 -6.20 11.97 24.10
N PHE A 361 -6.14 11.45 22.86
CA PHE A 361 -5.75 10.05 22.62
C PHE A 361 -4.65 9.88 21.56
N LEU A 362 -4.51 10.79 20.60
CA LEU A 362 -3.64 10.60 19.44
C LEU A 362 -2.43 11.56 19.38
N SER A 363 -2.22 12.38 20.43
CA SER A 363 -1.03 13.23 20.55
C SER A 363 0.15 12.39 21.03
N LYS A 364 0.56 11.47 20.16
CA LYS A 364 1.65 10.51 20.38
C LYS A 364 2.60 10.54 19.19
N GLU A 365 3.89 10.32 19.49
CA GLU A 365 4.89 10.05 18.47
C GLU A 365 4.74 8.61 17.93
N THR A 366 5.30 8.32 16.76
CA THR A 366 5.29 6.98 16.16
C THR A 366 6.63 6.68 15.50
N ASN A 367 7.05 5.41 15.53
CA ASN A 367 8.18 4.92 14.73
C ASN A 367 7.75 4.39 13.33
N GLY A 368 6.48 4.55 12.96
CA GLY A 368 5.90 4.05 11.71
C GLY A 368 5.20 2.69 11.84
N PHE A 369 5.27 2.03 13.02
CA PHE A 369 4.62 0.74 13.32
C PHE A 369 3.75 0.81 14.56
N VAL A 370 4.27 1.42 15.62
CA VAL A 370 3.60 1.52 16.91
C VAL A 370 3.63 2.96 17.40
N LEU A 371 2.69 3.31 18.26
CA LEU A 371 2.68 4.57 18.98
C LEU A 371 3.72 4.50 20.10
N LEU A 372 4.50 5.56 20.25
CA LEU A 372 5.47 5.72 21.33
C LEU A 372 4.85 6.50 22.49
N ASP A 373 5.38 6.31 23.69
CA ASP A 373 4.95 7.06 24.88
C ASP A 373 5.58 8.47 24.97
N VAL A 374 5.85 9.06 23.80
CA VAL A 374 6.36 10.43 23.67
C VAL A 374 5.25 11.32 23.15
N SER A 375 5.06 12.49 23.77
CA SER A 375 4.03 13.43 23.36
C SER A 375 4.41 14.12 22.04
N ASP A 376 3.46 14.14 21.09
CA ASP A 376 3.56 14.87 19.84
C ASP A 376 2.22 15.53 19.51
N PHE A 377 2.13 16.83 19.64
CA PHE A 377 0.94 17.61 19.38
C PHE A 377 0.85 18.15 17.95
N THR A 378 1.79 17.82 17.07
CA THR A 378 1.83 18.32 15.68
C THR A 378 0.51 18.07 14.95
N LYS A 379 -0.05 16.85 15.09
CA LYS A 379 -1.33 16.46 14.45
C LYS A 379 -2.51 17.31 14.96
N PHE A 380 -2.56 17.55 16.25
CA PHE A 380 -3.57 18.41 16.87
C PHE A 380 -3.46 19.85 16.35
N PHE A 381 -2.27 20.45 16.34
CA PHE A 381 -2.07 21.81 15.84
C PHE A 381 -2.42 21.94 14.35
N ILE A 382 -2.10 20.95 13.51
CA ILE A 382 -2.51 20.96 12.10
C ILE A 382 -4.02 20.99 11.96
N ILE A 383 -4.76 20.22 12.77
CA ILE A 383 -6.24 20.22 12.76
C ILE A 383 -6.77 21.58 13.21
N ILE A 384 -6.25 22.16 14.29
CA ILE A 384 -6.66 23.48 14.79
C ILE A 384 -6.41 24.57 13.74
N ILE A 385 -5.22 24.59 13.14
CA ILE A 385 -4.87 25.55 12.10
C ILE A 385 -5.79 25.38 10.88
N SER A 386 -6.14 24.12 10.52
CA SER A 386 -7.10 23.84 9.46
C SER A 386 -8.49 24.45 9.77
N ILE A 387 -8.97 24.32 11.01
CA ILE A 387 -10.23 24.94 11.46
C ILE A 387 -10.13 26.47 11.34
N VAL A 388 -9.02 27.05 11.79
CA VAL A 388 -8.79 28.50 11.70
C VAL A 388 -8.86 28.96 10.24
N PHE A 389 -8.21 28.29 9.30
CA PHE A 389 -8.28 28.67 7.88
C PHE A 389 -9.69 28.53 7.29
N ILE A 390 -10.45 27.48 7.65
CA ILE A 390 -11.85 27.32 7.22
C ILE A 390 -12.68 28.51 7.70
N LEU A 391 -12.46 29.02 8.90
CA LEU A 391 -13.21 30.13 9.47
C LEU A 391 -12.73 31.48 8.94
N LEU A 392 -11.42 31.65 8.76
CA LEU A 392 -10.80 32.92 8.34
C LEU A 392 -11.26 33.31 6.93
N PHE A 393 -11.25 32.36 6.01
CA PHE A 393 -11.57 32.61 4.60
C PHE A 393 -13.08 32.52 4.28
N LYS A 394 -13.94 32.20 5.26
CA LYS A 394 -15.40 31.97 5.03
C LYS A 394 -16.16 33.11 4.38
N LYS A 395 -15.64 34.35 4.43
CA LYS A 395 -16.24 35.55 3.84
C LYS A 395 -15.84 35.77 2.39
N GLU A 396 -14.86 35.03 1.89
CA GLU A 396 -14.37 35.14 0.52
C GLU A 396 -15.42 34.57 -0.49
N PRO A 397 -15.40 35.02 -1.75
CA PRO A 397 -16.13 34.37 -2.82
C PRO A 397 -15.75 32.89 -2.91
N ALA A 398 -16.72 32.01 -3.29
CA ALA A 398 -16.54 30.56 -3.21
C ALA A 398 -15.28 30.02 -3.92
N ALA A 399 -14.92 30.59 -5.07
CA ALA A 399 -13.72 30.20 -5.80
C ALA A 399 -12.42 30.59 -5.07
N ASP A 400 -12.35 31.85 -4.60
CA ASP A 400 -11.17 32.35 -3.88
C ASP A 400 -11.01 31.66 -2.53
N TYR A 401 -12.13 31.36 -1.86
CA TYR A 401 -12.17 30.56 -0.65
C TYR A 401 -11.51 29.19 -0.84
N LEU A 402 -11.93 28.43 -1.83
CA LEU A 402 -11.36 27.12 -2.08
C LEU A 402 -9.90 27.19 -2.59
N ASN A 403 -9.57 28.21 -3.41
CA ASN A 403 -8.18 28.38 -3.87
C ASN A 403 -7.23 28.65 -2.68
N LYS A 404 -7.58 29.58 -1.80
CA LYS A 404 -6.78 29.86 -0.60
C LYS A 404 -6.69 28.65 0.32
N LEU A 405 -7.81 27.95 0.53
CA LEU A 405 -7.83 26.73 1.35
C LEU A 405 -7.01 25.59 0.71
N SER A 406 -7.04 25.42 -0.63
CA SER A 406 -6.25 24.37 -1.28
C SER A 406 -4.75 24.55 -1.02
N VAL A 407 -4.25 25.79 -1.15
CA VAL A 407 -2.85 26.11 -0.85
C VAL A 407 -2.55 25.88 0.64
N ALA A 408 -3.41 26.39 1.54
CA ALA A 408 -3.22 26.23 2.98
C ALA A 408 -3.19 24.74 3.39
N PHE A 409 -4.11 23.93 2.88
CA PHE A 409 -4.17 22.49 3.21
C PHE A 409 -3.01 21.70 2.61
N LEU A 410 -2.51 22.06 1.42
CA LEU A 410 -1.31 21.43 0.87
C LEU A 410 -0.07 21.78 1.68
N ILE A 411 0.06 23.04 2.14
CA ILE A 411 1.15 23.45 3.03
C ILE A 411 1.07 22.70 4.37
N LEU A 412 -0.13 22.60 4.96
CA LEU A 412 -0.32 21.84 6.21
C LEU A 412 -0.06 20.33 6.02
N SER A 413 -0.42 19.76 4.87
CA SER A 413 -0.11 18.37 4.56
C SER A 413 1.39 18.16 4.39
N LEU A 414 2.08 19.08 3.73
CA LEU A 414 3.54 19.06 3.60
C LEU A 414 4.22 19.20 4.96
N ALA A 415 3.73 20.10 5.82
CA ALA A 415 4.22 20.24 7.20
C ALA A 415 3.97 18.93 8.00
N GLY A 416 2.78 18.35 7.88
CA GLY A 416 2.45 17.06 8.51
C GLY A 416 3.35 15.92 8.03
N LEU A 417 3.69 15.89 6.74
CA LEU A 417 4.65 14.95 6.19
C LEU A 417 6.05 15.22 6.75
N TYR A 418 6.51 16.47 6.72
CA TYR A 418 7.85 16.84 7.17
C TYR A 418 8.10 16.49 8.65
N PHE A 419 7.16 16.79 9.54
CA PHE A 419 7.27 16.47 10.96
C PHE A 419 6.96 15.02 11.29
N GLY A 420 6.15 14.33 10.47
CA GLY A 420 5.75 12.94 10.71
C GLY A 420 6.62 11.90 10.01
N TYR A 421 7.44 12.31 9.03
CA TYR A 421 8.29 11.39 8.27
C TYR A 421 9.66 11.25 8.91
N THR A 422 10.01 10.02 9.27
CA THR A 422 11.35 9.69 9.76
C THR A 422 12.04 8.76 8.77
N PRO A 423 13.09 9.21 8.07
CA PRO A 423 13.86 8.33 7.17
C PRO A 423 14.37 7.10 7.91
N LYS A 424 14.16 5.93 7.32
CA LYS A 424 14.61 4.67 7.92
C LYS A 424 16.13 4.56 7.84
N LYS A 425 16.75 4.19 8.94
CA LYS A 425 18.17 3.83 9.01
C LYS A 425 18.30 2.31 9.06
N LEU A 426 19.46 1.80 8.65
CA LEU A 426 19.75 0.40 8.86
C LEU A 426 19.69 0.09 10.36
N SER A 427 18.99 -0.98 10.72
CA SER A 427 18.96 -1.46 12.10
C SER A 427 20.33 -2.03 12.50
N ALA A 428 20.57 -2.17 13.80
CA ALA A 428 21.80 -2.80 14.30
C ALA A 428 21.97 -4.23 13.75
N GLU A 429 20.87 -4.98 13.62
CA GLU A 429 20.83 -6.29 12.98
C GLU A 429 21.23 -6.22 11.50
N ASN A 430 20.65 -5.30 10.72
CA ASN A 430 20.96 -5.17 9.29
C ASN A 430 22.43 -4.78 9.05
N ILE A 431 23.02 -3.97 9.95
CA ILE A 431 24.44 -3.64 9.90
C ILE A 431 25.29 -4.89 10.16
N ALA A 432 24.95 -5.70 11.16
CA ALA A 432 25.65 -6.94 11.46
C ALA A 432 25.54 -7.96 10.31
N LEU A 433 24.37 -8.09 9.68
CA LEU A 433 24.17 -8.94 8.50
C LEU A 433 24.96 -8.46 7.29
N LYS A 434 25.06 -7.15 7.08
CA LYS A 434 25.91 -6.59 6.04
C LYS A 434 27.39 -6.94 6.27
N GLN A 435 27.88 -6.77 7.51
CA GLN A 435 29.24 -7.16 7.87
C GLN A 435 29.47 -8.67 7.71
N THR A 436 28.46 -9.50 8.02
CA THR A 436 28.51 -10.95 7.80
C THR A 436 28.66 -11.27 6.32
N SER A 437 27.91 -10.61 5.46
CA SER A 437 27.98 -10.80 4.00
C SER A 437 29.29 -10.28 3.41
N GLU A 438 29.80 -9.15 3.87
CA GLU A 438 31.13 -8.63 3.50
C GLU A 438 32.25 -9.61 3.89
N PHE A 439 32.15 -10.26 5.05
CA PHE A 439 33.09 -11.30 5.44
C PHE A 439 32.99 -12.53 4.53
N ILE A 440 31.76 -13.00 4.22
CA ILE A 440 31.54 -14.13 3.29
C ILE A 440 32.17 -13.80 1.93
N GLU A 441 31.98 -12.60 1.42
CA GLU A 441 32.56 -12.17 0.15
C GLU A 441 34.10 -12.18 0.20
N SER A 442 34.71 -11.77 1.34
CA SER A 442 36.16 -11.73 1.53
C SER A 442 36.84 -13.12 1.49
N ILE A 443 36.11 -14.19 1.85
CA ILE A 443 36.61 -15.57 1.79
C ILE A 443 36.35 -16.27 0.46
N ASN A 444 35.97 -15.49 -0.57
CA ASN A 444 35.72 -15.94 -1.94
C ASN A 444 34.71 -17.10 -2.03
N PRO A 445 33.42 -16.84 -1.91
CA PRO A 445 32.37 -17.86 -1.90
C PRO A 445 32.07 -18.43 -3.29
N ALA A 446 32.75 -17.99 -4.35
CA ALA A 446 32.47 -18.42 -5.72
C ALA A 446 32.52 -19.95 -5.84
N GLY A 447 31.45 -20.55 -6.31
CA GLY A 447 31.31 -21.99 -6.44
C GLY A 447 31.04 -22.76 -5.13
N LYS A 448 31.02 -22.11 -3.97
CA LYS A 448 30.66 -22.73 -2.69
C LYS A 448 29.14 -22.68 -2.44
N GLU A 449 28.60 -23.70 -1.79
CA GLU A 449 27.25 -23.67 -1.27
C GLU A 449 27.19 -22.82 0.01
N ILE A 450 26.17 -21.98 0.15
CA ILE A 450 25.94 -21.12 1.30
C ILE A 450 24.60 -21.50 1.93
N TYR A 451 24.63 -22.01 3.15
CA TYR A 451 23.44 -22.38 3.92
C TYR A 451 23.10 -21.24 4.88
N TYR A 452 21.85 -20.77 4.82
CA TYR A 452 21.40 -19.59 5.57
C TYR A 452 19.88 -19.65 5.85
N ASN A 453 19.39 -18.77 6.74
CA ASN A 453 17.96 -18.55 6.95
C ASN A 453 17.55 -17.08 6.82
N HIS A 454 18.46 -16.14 7.05
CA HIS A 454 18.13 -14.72 6.96
C HIS A 454 18.24 -14.19 5.53
N THR A 455 17.13 -13.63 5.00
CA THR A 455 17.01 -13.15 3.61
C THR A 455 18.01 -12.06 3.23
N PHE A 456 18.59 -11.35 4.19
CA PHE A 456 19.63 -10.35 3.94
C PHE A 456 20.97 -10.96 3.52
N ILE A 457 21.22 -12.25 3.77
CA ILE A 457 22.47 -12.91 3.32
C ILE A 457 22.53 -12.94 1.78
N PRO A 458 21.58 -13.50 1.02
CA PRO A 458 21.60 -13.41 -0.44
C PRO A 458 21.43 -11.97 -0.94
N PHE A 459 20.74 -11.10 -0.20
CA PHE A 459 20.55 -9.71 -0.60
C PHE A 459 21.85 -8.91 -0.63
N TYR A 460 22.68 -9.01 0.40
CA TYR A 460 23.97 -8.33 0.43
C TYR A 460 25.04 -9.04 -0.42
N ASN A 461 24.84 -10.33 -0.74
CA ASN A 461 25.65 -11.08 -1.70
C ASN A 461 24.99 -11.14 -3.09
N ASP A 462 24.30 -10.06 -3.51
CA ASP A 462 23.43 -9.96 -4.69
C ASP A 462 24.11 -10.46 -5.97
N LYS A 463 25.39 -10.12 -6.17
CA LYS A 463 26.18 -10.58 -7.33
C LYS A 463 26.28 -12.10 -7.38
N HIS A 464 26.74 -12.74 -6.32
CA HIS A 464 26.88 -14.20 -6.26
C HIS A 464 25.54 -14.91 -6.29
N TYR A 465 24.50 -14.29 -5.68
CA TYR A 465 23.16 -14.84 -5.70
C TYR A 465 22.56 -14.82 -7.13
N LYS A 466 22.79 -13.78 -7.92
CA LYS A 466 22.37 -13.71 -9.32
C LYS A 466 23.11 -14.70 -10.22
N GLU A 467 24.41 -14.88 -9.99
CA GLU A 467 25.24 -15.81 -10.76
C GLU A 467 24.91 -17.29 -10.47
N SER A 468 24.58 -17.61 -9.22
CA SER A 468 24.36 -19.01 -8.80
C SER A 468 23.32 -19.09 -7.65
N PRO A 469 22.04 -18.79 -7.89
CA PRO A 469 21.04 -18.79 -6.81
C PRO A 469 20.82 -20.15 -6.17
N ASP A 470 21.09 -21.25 -6.88
CA ASP A 470 20.96 -22.62 -6.36
C ASP A 470 22.05 -23.01 -5.36
N ASN A 471 23.14 -22.25 -5.30
CA ASN A 471 24.16 -22.40 -4.26
C ASN A 471 23.71 -21.83 -2.91
N PHE A 472 22.65 -21.01 -2.87
CA PHE A 472 22.09 -20.44 -1.66
C PHE A 472 20.94 -21.33 -1.15
N LYS A 473 21.23 -22.09 -0.10
CA LYS A 473 20.35 -23.13 0.43
C LYS A 473 19.84 -22.80 1.83
N ARG A 474 18.67 -23.32 2.17
CA ARG A 474 18.11 -23.13 3.50
C ARG A 474 18.89 -23.95 4.52
N LEU A 475 19.21 -23.35 5.67
CA LEU A 475 19.84 -24.02 6.80
C LEU A 475 18.77 -24.78 7.61
N LEU A 476 18.74 -26.11 7.47
CA LEU A 476 17.86 -27.03 8.18
C LEU A 476 18.69 -28.22 8.68
N THR A 477 18.27 -28.86 9.77
CA THR A 477 18.97 -30.03 10.35
C THR A 477 19.09 -31.18 9.34
N GLU A 478 18.07 -31.40 8.51
CA GLU A 478 18.13 -32.38 7.42
C GLU A 478 19.20 -32.06 6.38
N ASN A 479 19.38 -30.77 6.07
CA ASN A 479 20.37 -30.30 5.10
C ASN A 479 21.78 -30.43 5.63
N LEU A 480 22.03 -30.33 6.95
CA LEU A 480 23.34 -30.44 7.56
C LEU A 480 24.02 -31.82 7.26
N LYS A 481 23.20 -32.86 7.02
CA LYS A 481 23.71 -34.22 6.69
C LYS A 481 24.33 -34.33 5.30
N VAL A 482 23.97 -33.38 4.39
CA VAL A 482 24.39 -33.39 2.98
C VAL A 482 25.25 -32.20 2.58
N VAL A 483 25.64 -31.37 3.56
CA VAL A 483 26.52 -30.22 3.34
C VAL A 483 27.87 -30.69 2.82
N LYS A 484 28.30 -30.17 1.68
CA LYS A 484 29.60 -30.52 1.07
C LYS A 484 30.74 -29.85 1.81
N LYS A 485 31.90 -30.53 1.82
CA LYS A 485 33.14 -29.96 2.32
C LYS A 485 33.48 -28.64 1.61
N GLY A 486 33.86 -27.63 2.37
CA GLY A 486 34.16 -26.28 1.90
C GLY A 486 32.92 -25.36 1.78
N SER A 487 31.72 -25.89 2.03
CA SER A 487 30.51 -25.06 2.08
C SER A 487 30.51 -24.10 3.27
N ILE A 488 29.85 -22.95 3.11
CA ILE A 488 29.66 -21.94 4.15
C ILE A 488 28.31 -22.14 4.82
N VAL A 489 28.27 -22.12 6.15
CA VAL A 489 27.04 -22.19 6.95
C VAL A 489 26.94 -20.96 7.80
N VAL A 490 25.85 -20.21 7.63
CA VAL A 490 25.58 -18.97 8.37
C VAL A 490 24.41 -19.21 9.31
N TRP A 491 24.70 -19.26 10.59
CA TRP A 491 23.70 -19.29 11.64
C TRP A 491 23.44 -17.88 12.16
N ASP A 492 22.19 -17.53 12.36
CA ASP A 492 21.77 -16.25 12.94
C ASP A 492 20.77 -16.45 14.09
N SER A 493 20.79 -15.54 15.05
CA SER A 493 19.94 -15.63 16.25
C SER A 493 18.47 -15.28 16.00
N HIS A 494 18.11 -14.74 14.81
CA HIS A 494 16.76 -14.34 14.52
C HIS A 494 15.95 -15.45 13.82
N TYR A 495 16.54 -16.08 12.79
CA TYR A 495 15.79 -17.02 11.94
C TYR A 495 16.31 -18.46 11.97
N SER A 496 17.53 -18.73 12.44
CA SER A 496 18.10 -20.09 12.31
C SER A 496 17.43 -21.11 13.25
N TYR A 497 16.84 -20.66 14.36
CA TYR A 497 16.06 -21.52 15.25
C TYR A 497 14.67 -20.95 15.51
N ARG A 498 13.72 -21.30 14.61
CA ARG A 498 12.30 -20.94 14.70
C ARG A 498 11.40 -22.10 14.28
N PRO A 499 11.41 -23.22 15.04
CA PRO A 499 10.77 -24.47 14.63
C PRO A 499 9.24 -24.36 14.57
N LYS A 500 8.62 -23.45 15.37
CA LYS A 500 7.16 -23.29 15.44
C LYS A 500 6.57 -22.59 14.21
N ASP A 501 7.22 -21.52 13.75
CA ASP A 501 6.66 -20.64 12.71
C ASP A 501 7.28 -20.88 11.34
N MET A 502 8.57 -21.28 11.28
CA MET A 502 9.32 -21.36 10.02
C MET A 502 9.92 -22.73 9.74
N LYS A 503 9.77 -23.70 10.65
CA LYS A 503 10.41 -25.00 10.58
C LYS A 503 11.96 -24.94 10.52
N ASN A 504 12.57 -23.81 10.90
CA ASN A 504 14.01 -23.68 11.05
C ASN A 504 14.38 -24.27 12.41
N ASP A 505 15.21 -25.30 12.43
CA ASP A 505 15.39 -26.19 13.56
C ASP A 505 16.86 -26.35 14.00
N VAL A 506 17.81 -25.60 13.40
CA VAL A 506 19.23 -25.70 13.71
C VAL A 506 19.57 -24.83 14.91
N GLN A 507 20.02 -25.47 15.98
CA GLN A 507 20.57 -24.77 17.15
C GLN A 507 22.04 -24.41 16.92
N LEU A 508 22.54 -23.36 17.58
CA LEU A 508 23.93 -22.94 17.44
C LEU A 508 24.89 -24.01 17.95
N GLU A 509 24.49 -24.72 18.98
CA GLU A 509 25.23 -25.83 19.61
C GLU A 509 25.43 -26.99 18.65
N ASP A 510 24.47 -27.24 17.73
CA ASP A 510 24.59 -28.30 16.72
C ASP A 510 25.75 -28.06 15.76
N LEU A 511 26.16 -26.83 15.58
CA LEU A 511 27.29 -26.43 14.75
C LEU A 511 28.60 -26.29 15.58
N LYS A 512 28.52 -25.68 16.77
CA LYS A 512 29.69 -25.44 17.61
C LYS A 512 30.32 -26.74 18.16
N ASN A 513 29.47 -27.70 18.51
CA ASN A 513 29.90 -28.96 19.10
C ASN A 513 30.23 -30.03 18.06
N ASN A 514 30.02 -29.74 16.78
CA ASN A 514 30.28 -30.67 15.69
C ASN A 514 31.68 -30.42 15.09
N GLN A 515 32.56 -31.42 15.21
CA GLN A 515 33.95 -31.36 14.72
C GLN A 515 34.03 -31.18 13.18
N ASP A 516 32.96 -31.43 12.46
CA ASP A 516 32.89 -31.23 11.02
C ASP A 516 32.79 -29.77 10.60
N TYR A 517 32.48 -28.86 11.52
CA TYR A 517 32.32 -27.46 11.27
C TYR A 517 33.37 -26.62 12.00
N LYS A 518 34.06 -25.76 11.27
CA LYS A 518 35.01 -24.80 11.80
C LYS A 518 34.39 -23.43 11.87
N LEU A 519 34.31 -22.81 13.05
CA LEU A 519 33.91 -21.42 13.18
C LEU A 519 34.95 -20.50 12.54
N LEU A 520 34.54 -19.71 11.56
CA LEU A 520 35.41 -18.74 10.89
C LEU A 520 35.27 -17.34 11.49
N LYS A 521 34.02 -16.90 11.77
CA LYS A 521 33.72 -15.55 12.28
C LYS A 521 32.44 -15.56 13.09
N ASN A 522 32.40 -14.73 14.11
CA ASN A 522 31.18 -14.33 14.81
C ASN A 522 31.04 -12.82 14.76
N ILE A 523 29.80 -12.32 14.56
CA ILE A 523 29.47 -10.91 14.43
C ILE A 523 28.25 -10.63 15.30
N TYR A 524 28.36 -9.62 16.15
CA TYR A 524 27.27 -9.19 17.03
C TYR A 524 26.78 -7.81 16.61
N SER A 525 25.48 -7.56 16.73
CA SER A 525 24.94 -6.21 16.58
C SER A 525 25.40 -5.32 17.73
N ASN A 526 25.51 -4.01 17.45
CA ASN A 526 25.95 -3.02 18.45
C ASN A 526 25.02 -2.92 19.68
N ASP A 527 23.76 -3.32 19.55
CA ASP A 527 22.79 -3.35 20.63
C ASP A 527 22.74 -4.69 21.38
N GLY A 528 23.57 -5.67 20.98
CA GLY A 528 23.66 -6.99 21.60
C GLY A 528 22.44 -7.90 21.38
N ARG A 529 21.46 -7.49 20.56
CA ARG A 529 20.21 -8.25 20.35
C ARG A 529 20.27 -9.26 19.22
N PHE A 530 21.26 -9.15 18.35
CA PHE A 530 21.46 -10.03 17.21
C PHE A 530 22.89 -10.54 17.16
N ALA A 531 23.05 -11.80 16.71
CA ALA A 531 24.34 -12.41 16.46
C ALA A 531 24.28 -13.29 15.21
N SER A 532 25.35 -13.29 14.42
CA SER A 532 25.56 -14.24 13.33
C SER A 532 26.91 -14.96 13.48
N PHE A 533 26.93 -16.23 13.09
CA PHE A 533 28.11 -17.09 13.16
C PHE A 533 28.31 -17.72 11.78
N VAL A 534 29.52 -17.58 11.25
CA VAL A 534 29.91 -18.15 9.95
C VAL A 534 30.82 -19.33 10.18
N PHE A 535 30.41 -20.49 9.70
CA PHE A 535 31.15 -21.74 9.76
C PHE A 535 31.55 -22.22 8.36
N GLU A 536 32.58 -23.02 8.28
CA GLU A 536 32.98 -23.79 7.11
C GLU A 536 32.88 -25.28 7.42
N LYS A 537 32.29 -26.06 6.51
CA LYS A 537 32.32 -27.54 6.58
C LYS A 537 33.71 -28.03 6.21
N ILE A 538 34.40 -28.71 7.11
CA ILE A 538 35.80 -29.14 6.93
C ILE A 538 35.98 -30.64 6.68
N ASN A 539 35.01 -31.48 7.04
CA ASN A 539 35.02 -32.93 6.84
C ASN A 539 33.79 -33.42 6.04
#